data_8d98f27677eba6bbd922ff571523fe3f
#
_entry.id   8d98f27677eba6bbd922ff571523fe3f
#
_cell.length_a   1.000
_cell.length_b   1.000
_cell.length_c   1.000
_cell.angle_alpha   90.00
_cell.angle_beta   90.00
_cell.angle_gamma   90.00
#
_symmetry.space_group_name_H-M   'P 1'
#
loop_
_entity.id
_entity.type
_entity.pdbx_description
1 polymer ?
#
loop_
_entity_poly.entity_id
_entity_poly.type
_entity_poly.pdbx_seq_one_letter_code
_entity_poly.pdbx_strand_id
1 'polypeptide(L)'
;PETNLGIVRIGTDGTTAELLWGFKDGGKFTSEFPTHMMSHISRLEVDKKHRIVMHTHPTYTIAMNTVCPLDEKDFTHKLWQSNTEAVIVFPDGVGILPCMICGTNEIGIETAEKMKKFRLVVWTNHGIYGTGATMDEAFGLIETVEKTAQIYMLTLGKAVNIIPDDIIRGLAELWNLKPLDGVLK
;
A
#
# COMPACT_ATOMS: atom_id res chain seq x y z
N PRO A 1 -23.51 10.83 -2.94
CA PRO A 1 -22.85 9.51 -3.04
C PRO A 1 -23.03 8.87 -4.42
N GLU A 2 -24.25 8.92 -5.01
CA GLU A 2 -24.59 8.26 -6.28
C GLU A 2 -23.88 8.85 -7.52
N THR A 3 -23.25 10.00 -7.40
CA THR A 3 -22.45 10.61 -8.47
C THR A 3 -21.01 10.09 -8.49
N ASN A 4 -20.47 9.77 -7.30
CA ASN A 4 -19.06 9.43 -7.11
C ASN A 4 -18.82 7.94 -6.79
N LEU A 5 -19.90 7.18 -6.63
CA LEU A 5 -19.84 5.74 -6.33
C LEU A 5 -20.60 4.96 -7.40
N GLY A 6 -20.10 3.76 -7.67
CA GLY A 6 -20.75 2.81 -8.54
C GLY A 6 -20.65 1.38 -8.01
N ILE A 7 -21.68 0.58 -8.31
CA ILE A 7 -21.66 -0.86 -8.11
C ILE A 7 -21.62 -1.50 -9.49
N VAL A 8 -20.64 -2.37 -9.70
CA VAL A 8 -20.45 -3.07 -10.97
C VAL A 8 -20.49 -4.58 -10.77
N ARG A 9 -20.98 -5.26 -11.79
CA ARG A 9 -20.85 -6.72 -11.93
C ARG A 9 -19.77 -7.01 -12.96
N ILE A 10 -18.76 -7.77 -12.54
CA ILE A 10 -17.77 -8.27 -13.48
C ILE A 10 -18.35 -9.46 -14.23
N GLY A 11 -18.20 -9.44 -15.54
CA GLY A 11 -18.64 -10.54 -16.40
C GLY A 11 -17.84 -11.82 -16.14
N THR A 12 -18.43 -12.95 -16.45
CA THR A 12 -17.77 -14.27 -16.29
C THR A 12 -16.55 -14.44 -17.21
N ASP A 13 -16.46 -13.60 -18.24
CA ASP A 13 -15.31 -13.51 -19.16
C ASP A 13 -14.10 -12.77 -18.55
N GLY A 14 -14.28 -12.11 -17.38
CA GLY A 14 -13.25 -11.32 -16.70
C GLY A 14 -12.86 -10.02 -17.44
N THR A 15 -13.51 -9.71 -18.56
CA THR A 15 -13.15 -8.56 -19.43
C THR A 15 -14.24 -7.50 -19.53
N THR A 16 -15.48 -7.85 -19.16
CA THR A 16 -16.61 -6.94 -19.19
C THR A 16 -17.03 -6.53 -17.77
N ALA A 17 -17.58 -5.32 -17.64
CA ALA A 17 -18.16 -4.82 -16.40
C ALA A 17 -19.48 -4.13 -16.70
N GLU A 18 -20.56 -4.54 -16.01
CA GLU A 18 -21.89 -3.95 -16.08
C GLU A 18 -22.08 -3.01 -14.89
N LEU A 19 -22.45 -1.75 -15.14
CA LEU A 19 -22.83 -0.82 -14.10
C LEU A 19 -24.26 -1.16 -13.60
N LEU A 20 -24.36 -1.57 -12.34
CA LEU A 20 -25.64 -1.91 -11.71
C LEU A 20 -26.28 -0.72 -11.00
N TRP A 21 -25.44 0.20 -10.47
CA TRP A 21 -25.91 1.35 -9.71
C TRP A 21 -24.81 2.43 -9.63
N GLY A 22 -25.23 3.67 -9.46
CA GLY A 22 -24.32 4.81 -9.27
C GLY A 22 -23.88 5.48 -10.57
N PHE A 23 -22.86 6.32 -10.48
CA PHE A 23 -22.32 7.13 -11.59
C PHE A 23 -23.40 7.88 -12.39
N LYS A 24 -24.41 8.42 -11.72
CA LYS A 24 -25.61 9.01 -12.36
C LYS A 24 -25.30 10.17 -13.31
N ASP A 25 -24.18 10.87 -13.08
CA ASP A 25 -23.76 12.01 -13.90
C ASP A 25 -22.76 11.62 -15.00
N GLY A 26 -22.77 10.35 -15.44
CA GLY A 26 -21.88 9.84 -16.47
C GLY A 26 -20.45 9.58 -15.99
N GLY A 27 -20.24 9.43 -14.68
CA GLY A 27 -18.98 9.03 -14.09
C GLY A 27 -18.47 7.72 -14.67
N LYS A 28 -17.15 7.58 -14.71
CA LYS A 28 -16.46 6.38 -15.23
C LYS A 28 -15.61 5.77 -14.12
N PHE A 29 -15.24 4.50 -14.30
CA PHE A 29 -14.21 3.87 -13.49
C PHE A 29 -12.91 4.67 -13.55
N THR A 30 -12.14 4.60 -12.47
CA THR A 30 -10.76 5.09 -12.49
C THR A 30 -9.95 4.37 -13.58
N SER A 31 -8.94 5.03 -14.14
CA SER A 31 -7.97 4.41 -15.06
C SER A 31 -7.22 3.24 -14.41
N GLU A 32 -7.15 3.24 -13.07
CA GLU A 32 -6.49 2.22 -12.26
C GLU A 32 -7.39 0.99 -11.98
N PHE A 33 -8.59 0.94 -12.54
CA PHE A 33 -9.53 -0.17 -12.32
C PHE A 33 -8.94 -1.56 -12.61
N PRO A 34 -8.17 -1.77 -13.69
CA PRO A 34 -7.52 -3.06 -13.93
C PRO A 34 -6.58 -3.47 -12.79
N THR A 35 -5.78 -2.53 -12.25
CA THR A 35 -4.89 -2.79 -11.12
C THR A 35 -5.68 -3.15 -9.85
N HIS A 36 -6.79 -2.47 -9.58
CA HIS A 36 -7.67 -2.83 -8.46
C HIS A 36 -8.15 -4.27 -8.59
N MET A 37 -8.62 -4.69 -9.77
CA MET A 37 -9.11 -6.05 -10.00
C MET A 37 -8.02 -7.11 -9.83
N MET A 38 -6.83 -6.89 -10.40
CA MET A 38 -5.70 -7.78 -10.27
C MET A 38 -5.22 -7.89 -8.82
N SER A 39 -5.18 -6.77 -8.09
CA SER A 39 -4.85 -6.73 -6.66
C SER A 39 -5.86 -7.50 -5.81
N HIS A 40 -7.16 -7.36 -6.08
CA HIS A 40 -8.19 -8.14 -5.40
C HIS A 40 -7.98 -9.65 -5.58
N ILE A 41 -7.72 -10.09 -6.82
CA ILE A 41 -7.48 -11.52 -7.13
C ILE A 41 -6.28 -12.01 -6.31
N SER A 42 -5.13 -11.36 -6.42
CA SER A 42 -3.91 -11.77 -5.70
C SER A 42 -4.08 -11.76 -4.17
N ARG A 43 -4.76 -10.75 -3.62
CA ARG A 43 -4.95 -10.69 -2.16
C ARG A 43 -5.92 -11.72 -1.65
N LEU A 44 -6.97 -12.07 -2.39
CA LEU A 44 -7.91 -13.14 -2.03
C LEU A 44 -7.28 -14.54 -2.10
N GLU A 45 -6.23 -14.73 -2.89
CA GLU A 45 -5.44 -15.97 -2.88
C GLU A 45 -4.62 -16.12 -1.58
N VAL A 46 -4.12 -15.00 -1.03
CA VAL A 46 -3.31 -14.98 0.20
C VAL A 46 -4.19 -14.98 1.45
N ASP A 47 -5.19 -14.11 1.49
CA ASP A 47 -6.16 -14.02 2.59
C ASP A 47 -7.56 -13.67 2.05
N LYS A 48 -8.48 -14.60 2.19
CA LYS A 48 -9.87 -14.45 1.72
C LYS A 48 -10.65 -13.31 2.39
N LYS A 49 -10.15 -12.76 3.48
CA LYS A 49 -10.75 -11.61 4.18
C LYS A 49 -10.33 -10.28 3.57
N HIS A 50 -9.20 -10.21 2.84
CA HIS A 50 -8.70 -8.96 2.25
C HIS A 50 -9.51 -8.57 1.01
N ARG A 51 -10.69 -8.01 1.27
CA ARG A 51 -11.68 -7.65 0.24
C ARG A 51 -11.72 -6.16 -0.09
N ILE A 52 -10.90 -5.37 0.57
CA ILE A 52 -10.75 -3.94 0.32
C ILE A 52 -9.41 -3.70 -0.35
N VAL A 53 -9.43 -2.92 -1.42
CA VAL A 53 -8.24 -2.37 -2.10
C VAL A 53 -8.46 -0.88 -2.24
N MET A 54 -7.55 -0.10 -1.66
CA MET A 54 -7.53 1.36 -1.74
C MET A 54 -6.32 1.84 -2.52
N HIS A 55 -6.49 2.92 -3.28
CA HIS A 55 -5.41 3.63 -3.94
C HIS A 55 -5.52 5.13 -3.65
N THR A 56 -4.43 5.74 -3.24
CA THR A 56 -4.35 7.18 -2.95
C THR A 56 -2.98 7.74 -3.32
N HIS A 57 -2.87 9.08 -3.32
CA HIS A 57 -1.64 9.82 -3.66
C HIS A 57 -1.09 10.57 -2.44
N PRO A 58 -0.57 9.89 -1.41
CA PRO A 58 -0.11 10.53 -0.18
C PRO A 58 1.21 11.26 -0.41
N THR A 59 1.24 12.52 -0.04
CA THR A 59 2.31 13.46 -0.40
C THR A 59 3.68 13.06 0.14
N TYR A 60 3.76 12.70 1.42
CA TYR A 60 5.04 12.39 2.06
C TYR A 60 5.56 11.01 1.68
N THR A 61 4.69 10.05 1.43
CA THR A 61 5.06 8.74 0.90
C THR A 61 5.70 8.88 -0.49
N ILE A 62 5.09 9.69 -1.35
CA ILE A 62 5.64 10.00 -2.68
C ILE A 62 6.98 10.73 -2.56
N ALA A 63 7.07 11.74 -1.69
CA ALA A 63 8.31 12.49 -1.45
C ALA A 63 9.43 11.59 -0.93
N MET A 64 9.15 10.72 0.05
CA MET A 64 10.11 9.77 0.59
C MET A 64 10.60 8.80 -0.48
N ASN A 65 9.70 8.27 -1.29
CA ASN A 65 10.05 7.36 -2.37
C ASN A 65 10.88 8.04 -3.49
N THR A 66 10.79 9.36 -3.63
CA THR A 66 11.60 10.14 -4.57
C THR A 66 13.05 10.29 -4.11
N VAL A 67 13.30 10.33 -2.80
CA VAL A 67 14.64 10.58 -2.22
C VAL A 67 15.33 9.32 -1.69
N CYS A 68 14.59 8.22 -1.51
CA CYS A 68 15.14 6.95 -1.04
C CYS A 68 15.43 5.99 -2.21
N PRO A 69 16.39 5.07 -2.05
CA PRO A 69 16.57 3.97 -2.99
C PRO A 69 15.30 3.14 -3.16
N LEU A 70 15.10 2.56 -4.34
CA LEU A 70 13.98 1.65 -4.65
C LEU A 70 14.29 0.25 -4.09
N ASP A 71 14.57 0.17 -2.80
CA ASP A 71 14.82 -1.06 -2.05
C ASP A 71 13.76 -1.21 -0.97
N GLU A 72 12.96 -2.27 -1.05
CA GLU A 72 11.83 -2.52 -0.15
C GLU A 72 12.26 -2.65 1.31
N LYS A 73 13.42 -3.26 1.56
CA LYS A 73 13.93 -3.48 2.91
C LYS A 73 14.47 -2.18 3.50
N ASP A 74 15.24 -1.43 2.74
CA ASP A 74 15.79 -0.13 3.15
C ASP A 74 14.68 0.88 3.42
N PHE A 75 13.68 0.94 2.52
CA PHE A 75 12.54 1.83 2.67
C PHE A 75 11.68 1.46 3.90
N THR A 76 11.34 0.18 4.05
CA THR A 76 10.62 -0.34 5.21
C THR A 76 11.37 -0.06 6.51
N HIS A 77 12.69 -0.29 6.53
CA HIS A 77 13.53 -0.05 7.71
C HIS A 77 13.49 1.42 8.14
N LYS A 78 13.66 2.35 7.18
CA LYS A 78 13.55 3.79 7.45
C LYS A 78 12.20 4.19 8.04
N LEU A 79 11.11 3.61 7.54
CA LEU A 79 9.77 3.80 8.13
C LEU A 79 9.73 3.27 9.57
N TRP A 80 10.17 2.05 9.83
CA TRP A 80 10.13 1.47 11.18
C TRP A 80 11.02 2.24 12.18
N GLN A 81 12.14 2.80 11.72
CA GLN A 81 13.02 3.64 12.54
C GLN A 81 12.43 5.03 12.86
N SER A 82 11.38 5.44 12.16
CA SER A 82 10.79 6.78 12.30
C SER A 82 9.58 6.82 13.23
N ASN A 83 8.88 5.70 13.45
CA ASN A 83 7.68 5.61 14.29
C ASN A 83 7.51 4.19 14.84
N THR A 84 7.34 4.06 16.15
CA THR A 84 7.16 2.76 16.82
C THR A 84 5.91 2.00 16.36
N GLU A 85 4.86 2.69 15.93
CA GLU A 85 3.64 2.05 15.39
C GLU A 85 3.89 1.36 14.06
N ALA A 86 4.88 1.78 13.28
CA ALA A 86 5.09 1.30 11.92
C ALA A 86 5.29 -0.22 11.85
N VAL A 87 6.18 -0.79 12.68
CA VAL A 87 6.40 -2.24 12.71
C VAL A 87 5.18 -3.01 13.22
N ILE A 88 4.36 -2.38 14.07
CA ILE A 88 3.14 -3.00 14.62
C ILE A 88 2.05 -3.07 13.53
N VAL A 89 1.87 -2.02 12.77
CA VAL A 89 0.80 -1.89 11.77
C VAL A 89 1.13 -2.62 10.47
N PHE A 90 2.37 -2.51 9.98
CA PHE A 90 2.82 -3.19 8.77
C PHE A 90 4.14 -3.94 8.97
N PRO A 91 4.12 -5.03 9.78
CA PRO A 91 5.29 -5.88 9.97
C PRO A 91 5.74 -6.58 8.68
N ASP A 92 4.84 -6.79 7.74
CA ASP A 92 5.11 -7.31 6.40
C ASP A 92 5.85 -6.31 5.49
N GLY A 93 6.01 -5.06 5.94
CA GLY A 93 6.72 -4.03 5.20
C GLY A 93 5.94 -3.44 4.03
N VAL A 94 6.66 -2.78 3.13
CA VAL A 94 6.09 -2.06 1.98
C VAL A 94 6.77 -2.53 0.70
N GLY A 95 5.97 -2.99 -0.26
CA GLY A 95 6.44 -3.28 -1.63
C GLY A 95 6.64 -1.99 -2.42
N ILE A 96 7.63 -1.96 -3.31
CA ILE A 96 7.92 -0.80 -4.15
C ILE A 96 7.96 -1.22 -5.62
N LEU A 97 7.29 -0.46 -6.46
CA LEU A 97 7.44 -0.53 -7.91
C LEU A 97 8.20 0.69 -8.45
N PRO A 98 9.06 0.51 -9.45
CA PRO A 98 9.68 1.63 -10.14
C PRO A 98 8.60 2.50 -10.81
N CYS A 99 8.99 3.69 -11.29
CA CYS A 99 8.09 4.53 -12.06
C CYS A 99 7.70 3.81 -13.36
N MET A 100 6.39 3.58 -13.53
CA MET A 100 5.79 2.88 -14.68
C MET A 100 4.64 3.70 -15.25
N ILE A 101 4.18 3.35 -16.43
CA ILE A 101 3.03 4.04 -17.06
C ILE A 101 1.74 3.58 -16.35
N CYS A 102 1.07 4.54 -15.69
CA CYS A 102 -0.17 4.31 -14.97
C CYS A 102 -1.31 3.93 -15.90
N GLY A 103 -2.30 3.18 -15.39
CA GLY A 103 -3.48 2.77 -16.18
C GLY A 103 -3.22 1.65 -17.18
N THR A 104 -2.03 1.05 -17.17
CA THR A 104 -1.69 -0.08 -18.05
C THR A 104 -1.87 -1.41 -17.33
N ASN A 105 -2.06 -2.50 -18.10
CA ASN A 105 -2.09 -3.85 -17.53
C ASN A 105 -0.74 -4.24 -16.92
N GLU A 106 0.35 -3.70 -17.45
CA GLU A 106 1.72 -4.01 -17.01
C GLU A 106 1.94 -3.62 -15.55
N ILE A 107 1.64 -2.37 -15.18
CA ILE A 107 1.73 -1.95 -13.77
C ILE A 107 0.74 -2.70 -12.88
N GLY A 108 -0.42 -3.09 -13.43
CA GLY A 108 -1.41 -3.91 -12.72
C GLY A 108 -0.88 -5.30 -12.37
N ILE A 109 -0.22 -5.97 -13.31
CA ILE A 109 0.41 -7.29 -13.10
C ILE A 109 1.52 -7.19 -12.05
N GLU A 110 2.42 -6.22 -12.18
CA GLU A 110 3.52 -6.02 -11.22
C GLU A 110 3.00 -5.69 -9.81
N THR A 111 1.94 -4.88 -9.71
CA THR A 111 1.29 -4.58 -8.43
C THR A 111 0.70 -5.85 -7.82
N ALA A 112 -0.01 -6.64 -8.61
CA ALA A 112 -0.63 -7.89 -8.17
C ALA A 112 0.41 -8.91 -7.67
N GLU A 113 1.57 -9.02 -8.32
CA GLU A 113 2.68 -9.85 -7.86
C GLU A 113 3.23 -9.37 -6.50
N LYS A 114 3.44 -8.07 -6.33
CA LYS A 114 3.84 -7.50 -5.03
C LYS A 114 2.80 -7.74 -3.94
N MET A 115 1.52 -7.67 -4.28
CA MET A 115 0.39 -7.90 -3.38
C MET A 115 0.30 -9.34 -2.83
N LYS A 116 0.98 -10.30 -3.43
CA LYS A 116 1.12 -11.65 -2.85
C LYS A 116 1.93 -11.64 -1.54
N LYS A 117 2.84 -10.69 -1.41
CA LYS A 117 3.75 -10.58 -0.27
C LYS A 117 3.40 -9.42 0.67
N PHE A 118 3.01 -8.28 0.13
CA PHE A 118 2.80 -7.03 0.85
C PHE A 118 1.33 -6.62 0.86
N ARG A 119 0.84 -6.08 1.97
CA ARG A 119 -0.47 -5.42 2.03
C ARG A 119 -0.44 -3.99 1.49
N LEU A 120 0.77 -3.44 1.36
CA LEU A 120 1.04 -2.08 0.90
C LEU A 120 2.03 -2.12 -0.26
N VAL A 121 1.72 -1.42 -1.35
CA VAL A 121 2.60 -1.29 -2.52
C VAL A 121 2.67 0.18 -2.94
N VAL A 122 3.87 0.75 -2.90
CA VAL A 122 4.14 2.12 -3.37
C VAL A 122 4.50 2.09 -4.84
N TRP A 123 3.86 2.96 -5.61
CA TRP A 123 4.23 3.29 -6.97
C TRP A 123 5.11 4.52 -6.98
N THR A 124 6.34 4.38 -7.44
CA THR A 124 7.31 5.47 -7.46
C THR A 124 6.77 6.70 -8.20
N ASN A 125 6.83 7.87 -7.53
CA ASN A 125 6.35 9.15 -8.01
C ASN A 125 4.83 9.22 -8.33
N HIS A 126 4.02 8.30 -7.80
CA HIS A 126 2.59 8.30 -8.08
C HIS A 126 1.73 8.19 -6.82
N GLY A 127 1.84 7.09 -6.08
CA GLY A 127 0.97 6.86 -4.93
C GLY A 127 1.18 5.51 -4.25
N ILE A 128 0.16 5.05 -3.54
CA ILE A 128 0.20 3.82 -2.78
C ILE A 128 -1.09 3.02 -2.95
N TYR A 129 -0.97 1.71 -3.02
CA TYR A 129 -2.05 0.75 -2.84
C TYR A 129 -2.00 0.17 -1.43
N GLY A 130 -3.15 0.07 -0.77
CA GLY A 130 -3.31 -0.60 0.52
C GLY A 130 -4.47 -1.57 0.50
N THR A 131 -4.33 -2.69 1.20
CA THR A 131 -5.36 -3.75 1.25
C THR A 131 -5.67 -4.18 2.66
N GLY A 132 -6.92 -4.61 2.89
CA GLY A 132 -7.35 -5.09 4.20
C GLY A 132 -8.69 -5.81 4.15
N ALA A 133 -9.11 -6.33 5.29
CA ALA A 133 -10.41 -6.96 5.47
C ALA A 133 -11.54 -5.93 5.62
N THR A 134 -11.22 -4.74 6.10
CA THR A 134 -12.16 -3.62 6.30
C THR A 134 -11.60 -2.34 5.69
N MET A 135 -12.48 -1.34 5.51
CA MET A 135 -12.07 0.01 5.07
C MET A 135 -11.09 0.63 6.06
N ASP A 136 -11.36 0.49 7.37
CA ASP A 136 -10.52 1.04 8.43
C ASP A 136 -9.13 0.41 8.43
N GLU A 137 -9.03 -0.91 8.19
CA GLU A 137 -7.74 -1.59 8.09
C GLU A 137 -6.94 -1.08 6.87
N ALA A 138 -7.54 -1.08 5.68
CA ALA A 138 -6.86 -0.63 4.47
C ALA A 138 -6.45 0.86 4.56
N PHE A 139 -7.32 1.71 5.10
CA PHE A 139 -7.05 3.13 5.30
C PHE A 139 -5.96 3.33 6.37
N GLY A 140 -6.08 2.66 7.52
CA GLY A 140 -5.13 2.76 8.63
C GLY A 140 -3.70 2.35 8.24
N LEU A 141 -3.56 1.33 7.39
CA LEU A 141 -2.27 0.95 6.80
C LEU A 141 -1.66 2.11 5.99
N ILE A 142 -2.42 2.70 5.08
CA ILE A 142 -1.96 3.82 4.23
C ILE A 142 -1.66 5.05 5.07
N GLU A 143 -2.53 5.39 6.02
CA GLU A 143 -2.38 6.55 6.90
C GLU A 143 -1.13 6.42 7.77
N THR A 144 -0.85 5.22 8.30
CA THR A 144 0.35 4.99 9.11
C THR A 144 1.62 5.12 8.28
N VAL A 145 1.65 4.64 7.04
CA VAL A 145 2.79 4.85 6.15
C VAL A 145 2.98 6.34 5.85
N GLU A 146 1.90 7.04 5.49
CA GLU A 146 1.96 8.49 5.18
C GLU A 146 2.48 9.30 6.36
N LYS A 147 1.92 9.08 7.57
CA LYS A 147 2.36 9.75 8.80
C LYS A 147 3.85 9.48 9.10
N THR A 148 4.26 8.24 8.94
CA THR A 148 5.64 7.83 9.19
C THR A 148 6.60 8.42 8.16
N ALA A 149 6.20 8.41 6.88
CA ALA A 149 6.94 9.07 5.81
C ALA A 149 7.03 10.58 6.03
N GLN A 150 5.97 11.22 6.56
CA GLN A 150 5.99 12.63 6.95
C GLN A 150 7.06 12.90 8.00
N ILE A 151 7.10 12.08 9.06
CA ILE A 151 8.11 12.22 10.13
C ILE A 151 9.52 12.08 9.52
N TYR A 152 9.76 11.03 8.71
CA TYR A 152 11.04 10.82 8.04
C TYR A 152 11.45 12.03 7.20
N MET A 153 10.56 12.54 6.35
CA MET A 153 10.87 13.66 5.44
C MET A 153 11.14 14.97 6.20
N LEU A 154 10.39 15.24 7.26
CA LEU A 154 10.60 16.44 8.09
C LEU A 154 11.91 16.41 8.90
N THR A 155 12.42 15.20 9.17
CA THR A 155 13.65 14.98 9.95
C THR A 155 14.85 14.55 9.10
N LEU A 156 14.67 14.43 7.79
CA LEU A 156 15.71 13.99 6.84
C LEU A 156 17.00 14.81 7.00
N GLY A 157 18.11 14.13 7.25
CA GLY A 157 19.44 14.73 7.45
C GLY A 157 19.61 15.45 8.82
N LYS A 158 18.61 15.41 9.70
CA LYS A 158 18.64 16.06 11.02
C LYS A 158 18.34 15.10 12.17
N ALA A 159 17.79 13.91 11.87
CA ALA A 159 17.43 12.94 12.91
C ALA A 159 18.69 12.43 13.64
N VAL A 160 18.68 12.55 14.98
CA VAL A 160 19.71 12.04 15.88
C VAL A 160 19.19 10.91 16.77
N ASN A 161 17.89 10.79 16.94
CA ASN A 161 17.23 9.78 17.75
C ASN A 161 16.30 8.95 16.83
N ILE A 162 16.88 7.97 16.16
CA ILE A 162 16.11 6.97 15.39
C ILE A 162 15.83 5.77 16.29
N ILE A 163 14.76 5.01 16.00
CA ILE A 163 14.42 3.81 16.76
C ILE A 163 15.45 2.71 16.40
N PRO A 164 16.20 2.18 17.41
CA PRO A 164 17.17 1.12 17.17
C PRO A 164 16.50 -0.22 16.84
N ASP A 165 17.20 -1.11 16.15
CA ASP A 165 16.67 -2.41 15.71
C ASP A 165 16.25 -3.33 16.85
N ASP A 166 16.92 -3.28 18.01
CA ASP A 166 16.57 -4.04 19.20
C ASP A 166 15.21 -3.61 19.78
N ILE A 167 14.91 -2.30 19.75
CA ILE A 167 13.59 -1.80 20.14
C ILE A 167 12.52 -2.23 19.15
N ILE A 168 12.81 -2.19 17.83
CA ILE A 168 11.85 -2.67 16.80
C ILE A 168 11.59 -4.16 16.98
N ARG A 169 12.62 -4.99 17.27
CA ARG A 169 12.44 -6.42 17.60
C ARG A 169 11.58 -6.61 18.85
N GLY A 170 11.89 -5.88 19.92
CA GLY A 170 11.13 -5.97 21.16
C GLY A 170 9.65 -5.60 20.99
N LEU A 171 9.33 -4.60 20.14
CA LEU A 171 7.97 -4.28 19.78
C LEU A 171 7.30 -5.44 19.01
N ALA A 172 7.97 -6.01 18.03
CA ALA A 172 7.43 -7.12 17.26
C ALA A 172 7.18 -8.36 18.14
N GLU A 173 8.09 -8.68 19.06
CA GLU A 173 7.95 -9.77 20.04
C GLU A 173 6.77 -9.53 20.98
N LEU A 174 6.64 -8.32 21.54
CA LEU A 174 5.55 -7.94 22.45
C LEU A 174 4.17 -8.14 21.80
N TRP A 175 4.06 -7.86 20.51
CA TRP A 175 2.81 -7.99 19.76
C TRP A 175 2.69 -9.31 18.98
N ASN A 176 3.63 -10.26 19.19
CA ASN A 176 3.67 -11.55 18.50
C ASN A 176 3.60 -11.41 16.96
N LEU A 177 4.40 -10.49 16.42
CA LEU A 177 4.46 -10.18 15.00
C LEU A 177 5.72 -10.79 14.38
N LYS A 178 5.65 -11.06 13.08
CA LYS A 178 6.81 -11.48 12.28
C LYS A 178 7.21 -10.36 11.33
N PRO A 179 8.27 -9.59 11.65
CA PRO A 179 8.81 -8.57 10.75
C PRO A 179 9.30 -9.16 9.44
N LEU A 180 9.28 -8.35 8.39
CA LEU A 180 9.81 -8.70 7.07
C LEU A 180 11.27 -9.16 7.19
N ASP A 181 11.55 -10.36 6.70
CA ASP A 181 12.86 -11.01 6.81
C ASP A 181 13.96 -10.16 6.16
N GLY A 182 15.06 -9.95 6.91
CA GLY A 182 16.28 -9.26 6.46
C GLY A 182 16.15 -7.73 6.40
N VAL A 183 15.17 -7.14 7.07
CA VAL A 183 15.07 -5.69 7.33
C VAL A 183 15.90 -5.31 8.55
N LEU A 184 15.71 -6.01 9.66
CA LEU A 184 16.46 -5.77 10.90
C LEU A 184 17.81 -6.47 10.87
N LYS A 185 18.85 -5.76 11.30
CA LYS A 185 20.27 -6.22 11.36
C LYS A 185 20.60 -6.86 12.69
#